data_33c3df0f082257a585111ef7a2641d7b
#
_entry.id   33c3df0f082257a585111ef7a2641d7b
#
_cell.length_a   1.000
_cell.length_b   1.000
_cell.length_c   1.000
_cell.angle_alpha   90.00
_cell.angle_beta   90.00
_cell.angle_gamma   90.00
#
_symmetry.space_group_name_H-M   'P 1'
#
loop_
_entity.id
_entity.type
_entity.pdbx_description
1 polymer ?
#
loop_
_entity_poly.entity_id
_entity_poly.type
_entity_poly.pdbx_seq_one_letter_code
_entity_poly.pdbx_strand_id
1 'polypeptide(L)'
;YFITAEISLFVIGVGMGVAYFSGYIPTMEFIALFCLPLALFKGIKVADGNNSRRIEDSEAHLGVYRDNMRYLDGDHSKGDDGCRFINPNHQYAYDMDIFGEHSLFQRICRTVTSGGSDRLAQILSECGLPLSKGGAKVADINRRRAAIAELAGMEPWRTDFLATGYGKKVDTEAIRRAIEETRNADIPQGAASR
;
A
#
# COMPACT_ATOMS: atom_id res chain seq x y z
N TYR A 1 -19.01 11.08 -15.68
CA TYR A 1 -19.88 12.17 -15.25
C TYR A 1 -19.11 13.34 -14.57
N PHE A 2 -18.16 13.08 -13.67
CA PHE A 2 -17.39 14.14 -12.99
C PHE A 2 -16.55 14.97 -13.97
N ILE A 3 -15.86 14.34 -14.92
CA ILE A 3 -15.02 15.01 -15.93
C ILE A 3 -15.86 15.98 -16.79
N THR A 4 -17.05 15.57 -17.20
CA THR A 4 -17.94 16.42 -18.00
C THR A 4 -18.44 17.64 -17.21
N ALA A 5 -18.74 17.46 -15.94
CA ALA A 5 -19.15 18.55 -15.05
C ALA A 5 -17.99 19.55 -14.80
N GLU A 6 -16.78 19.06 -14.62
CA GLU A 6 -15.57 19.90 -14.47
C GLU A 6 -15.30 20.76 -15.72
N ILE A 7 -15.34 20.12 -16.89
CA ILE A 7 -15.13 20.84 -18.17
C ILE A 7 -16.23 21.91 -18.35
N SER A 8 -17.49 21.58 -18.06
CA SER A 8 -18.59 22.54 -18.17
C SER A 8 -18.42 23.74 -17.26
N LEU A 9 -18.04 23.52 -16.00
CA LEU A 9 -17.79 24.59 -15.04
C LEU A 9 -16.59 25.46 -15.43
N PHE A 10 -15.55 24.86 -15.99
CA PHE A 10 -14.39 25.60 -16.49
C PHE A 10 -14.77 26.50 -17.67
N VAL A 11 -15.52 25.98 -18.64
CA VAL A 11 -15.99 26.77 -19.80
C VAL A 11 -16.88 27.92 -19.37
N ILE A 12 -17.79 27.71 -18.42
CA ILE A 12 -18.63 28.76 -17.83
C ILE A 12 -17.74 29.84 -17.19
N GLY A 13 -16.75 29.45 -16.38
CA GLY A 13 -15.84 30.38 -15.74
C GLY A 13 -15.04 31.26 -16.73
N VAL A 14 -14.53 30.65 -17.81
CA VAL A 14 -13.86 31.37 -18.89
C VAL A 14 -14.80 32.34 -19.62
N GLY A 15 -16.01 31.90 -19.95
CA GLY A 15 -17.02 32.75 -20.58
C GLY A 15 -17.41 33.97 -19.73
N MET A 16 -17.53 33.80 -18.43
CA MET A 16 -17.77 34.88 -17.47
C MET A 16 -16.60 35.86 -17.39
N GLY A 17 -15.36 35.36 -17.44
CA GLY A 17 -14.15 36.20 -17.48
C GLY A 17 -14.11 37.08 -18.73
N VAL A 18 -14.44 36.53 -19.88
CA VAL A 18 -14.54 37.26 -21.15
C VAL A 18 -15.63 38.34 -21.10
N ALA A 19 -16.81 38.01 -20.55
CA ALA A 19 -17.91 38.95 -20.39
C ALA A 19 -17.56 40.13 -19.46
N TYR A 20 -16.82 39.87 -18.40
CA TYR A 20 -16.32 40.92 -17.50
C TYR A 20 -15.32 41.83 -18.19
N PHE A 21 -14.32 41.26 -18.91
CA PHE A 21 -13.33 42.03 -19.64
C PHE A 21 -13.93 42.87 -20.78
N SER A 22 -15.05 42.42 -21.34
CA SER A 22 -15.81 43.14 -22.38
C SER A 22 -16.74 44.22 -21.80
N GLY A 23 -16.77 44.44 -20.49
CA GLY A 23 -17.54 45.49 -19.82
C GLY A 23 -19.03 45.20 -19.68
N TYR A 24 -19.48 43.95 -19.94
CA TYR A 24 -20.91 43.59 -19.83
C TYR A 24 -21.39 43.36 -18.40
N ILE A 25 -20.47 43.05 -17.45
CA ILE A 25 -20.81 42.69 -16.06
C ILE A 25 -20.10 43.62 -15.08
N PRO A 26 -20.78 44.30 -14.13
CA PRO A 26 -20.14 45.09 -13.11
C PRO A 26 -19.36 44.22 -12.10
N THR A 27 -18.32 44.79 -11.51
CA THR A 27 -17.34 44.08 -10.68
C THR A 27 -17.96 43.29 -9.53
N MET A 28 -18.99 43.86 -8.85
CA MET A 28 -19.65 43.21 -7.71
C MET A 28 -20.46 41.98 -8.13
N GLU A 29 -21.15 42.05 -9.25
CA GLU A 29 -21.92 40.92 -9.80
C GLU A 29 -20.97 39.82 -10.35
N PHE A 30 -19.86 40.20 -10.94
CA PHE A 30 -18.83 39.25 -11.40
C PHE A 30 -18.27 38.46 -10.23
N ILE A 31 -17.89 39.09 -9.12
CA ILE A 31 -17.34 38.40 -7.94
C ILE A 31 -18.38 37.41 -7.38
N ALA A 32 -19.61 37.81 -7.19
CA ALA A 32 -20.66 36.94 -6.69
C ALA A 32 -20.96 35.75 -7.61
N LEU A 33 -21.04 36.00 -8.91
CA LEU A 33 -21.32 35.00 -9.94
C LEU A 33 -20.15 34.03 -10.18
N PHE A 34 -18.90 34.51 -10.03
CA PHE A 34 -17.69 33.70 -10.18
C PHE A 34 -17.41 32.79 -8.97
N CYS A 35 -17.73 33.23 -7.75
CA CYS A 35 -17.52 32.44 -6.53
C CYS A 35 -18.37 31.16 -6.50
N LEU A 36 -19.57 31.16 -7.07
CA LEU A 36 -20.47 30.01 -7.09
C LEU A 36 -19.92 28.83 -7.92
N PRO A 37 -19.54 29.00 -9.21
CA PRO A 37 -18.92 27.91 -9.98
C PRO A 37 -17.60 27.42 -9.37
N LEU A 38 -16.80 28.30 -8.78
CA LEU A 38 -15.55 27.93 -8.13
C LEU A 38 -15.78 27.04 -6.90
N ALA A 39 -16.79 27.38 -6.08
CA ALA A 39 -17.18 26.59 -4.93
C ALA A 39 -17.73 25.20 -5.36
N LEU A 40 -18.56 25.17 -6.41
CA LEU A 40 -19.08 23.93 -6.98
C LEU A 40 -17.97 23.07 -7.56
N PHE A 41 -17.01 23.67 -8.28
CA PHE A 41 -15.85 22.97 -8.82
C PHE A 41 -15.02 22.31 -7.70
N LYS A 42 -14.74 23.04 -6.62
CA LYS A 42 -14.04 22.49 -5.46
C LYS A 42 -14.82 21.35 -4.81
N GLY A 43 -16.15 21.48 -4.68
CA GLY A 43 -17.02 20.43 -4.15
C GLY A 43 -16.99 19.16 -4.99
N ILE A 44 -17.08 19.29 -6.32
CA ILE A 44 -17.01 18.17 -7.26
C ILE A 44 -15.63 17.49 -7.18
N LYS A 45 -14.52 18.24 -7.13
CA LYS A 45 -13.16 17.69 -6.97
C LYS A 45 -13.00 16.88 -5.68
N VAL A 46 -13.53 17.36 -4.58
CA VAL A 46 -13.51 16.62 -3.31
C VAL A 46 -14.34 15.36 -3.39
N ALA A 47 -15.55 15.43 -3.99
CA ALA A 47 -16.41 14.28 -4.16
C ALA A 47 -15.79 13.22 -5.09
N ASP A 48 -15.16 13.64 -6.20
CA ASP A 48 -14.48 12.75 -7.14
C ASP A 48 -13.27 12.07 -6.47
N GLY A 49 -12.46 12.82 -5.74
CA GLY A 49 -11.34 12.26 -4.99
C GLY A 49 -11.76 11.23 -3.94
N ASN A 50 -12.87 11.47 -3.23
CA ASN A 50 -13.43 10.52 -2.27
C ASN A 50 -13.97 9.25 -2.95
N ASN A 51 -14.63 9.42 -4.10
CA ASN A 51 -15.16 8.30 -4.88
C ASN A 51 -14.02 7.45 -5.46
N SER A 52 -12.98 8.07 -5.98
CA SER A 52 -11.80 7.38 -6.52
C SER A 52 -11.08 6.56 -5.46
N ARG A 53 -10.93 7.09 -4.24
CA ARG A 53 -10.37 6.33 -3.11
C ARG A 53 -11.21 5.12 -2.74
N ARG A 54 -12.54 5.27 -2.71
CA ARG A 54 -13.45 4.14 -2.42
C ARG A 54 -13.39 3.05 -3.49
N ILE A 55 -13.22 3.44 -4.75
CA ILE A 55 -13.03 2.50 -5.86
C ILE A 55 -11.70 1.77 -5.69
N GLU A 56 -10.59 2.50 -5.47
CA GLU A 56 -9.26 1.91 -5.25
C GLU A 56 -9.28 0.91 -4.08
N ASP A 57 -9.91 1.26 -2.97
CA ASP A 57 -10.08 0.41 -1.80
C ASP A 57 -10.86 -0.87 -2.13
N SER A 58 -11.98 -0.72 -2.84
CA SER A 58 -12.81 -1.87 -3.24
C SER A 58 -12.09 -2.77 -4.24
N GLU A 59 -11.33 -2.20 -5.18
CA GLU A 59 -10.51 -2.95 -6.14
C GLU A 59 -9.37 -3.71 -5.45
N ALA A 60 -8.74 -3.10 -4.43
CA ALA A 60 -7.72 -3.76 -3.63
C ALA A 60 -8.28 -4.99 -2.89
N HIS A 61 -9.44 -4.86 -2.25
CA HIS A 61 -10.13 -5.98 -1.59
C HIS A 61 -10.51 -7.09 -2.58
N LEU A 62 -11.10 -6.72 -3.73
CA LEU A 62 -11.40 -7.67 -4.79
C LEU A 62 -10.15 -8.38 -5.30
N GLY A 63 -9.04 -7.66 -5.41
CA GLY A 63 -7.74 -8.21 -5.78
C GLY A 63 -7.27 -9.26 -4.79
N VAL A 64 -7.36 -8.98 -3.48
CA VAL A 64 -7.01 -9.95 -2.42
C VAL A 64 -7.87 -11.22 -2.52
N TYR A 65 -9.19 -11.08 -2.72
CA TYR A 65 -10.06 -12.25 -2.88
C TYR A 65 -9.75 -13.07 -4.14
N ARG A 66 -9.44 -12.41 -5.26
CA ARG A 66 -9.01 -13.10 -6.49
C ARG A 66 -7.69 -13.85 -6.31
N ASP A 67 -6.75 -13.28 -5.57
CA ASP A 67 -5.47 -13.94 -5.25
C ASP A 67 -5.67 -15.10 -4.28
N ASN A 68 -6.62 -15.00 -3.34
CA ASN A 68 -7.03 -16.10 -2.48
C ASN A 68 -7.63 -17.26 -3.29
N MET A 69 -8.51 -16.97 -4.25
CA MET A 69 -9.10 -18.00 -5.13
C MET A 69 -8.02 -18.71 -5.95
N ARG A 70 -7.12 -17.95 -6.59
CA ARG A 70 -5.98 -18.55 -7.32
C ARG A 70 -5.12 -19.44 -6.44
N TYR A 71 -4.84 -18.98 -5.22
CA TYR A 71 -4.09 -19.78 -4.26
C TYR A 71 -4.78 -21.10 -3.93
N LEU A 72 -6.10 -21.13 -3.78
CA LEU A 72 -6.88 -22.35 -3.56
C LEU A 72 -6.87 -23.28 -4.79
N ASP A 73 -6.82 -22.70 -6.00
CA ASP A 73 -6.67 -23.46 -7.26
C ASP A 73 -5.23 -23.99 -7.47
N GLY A 74 -4.30 -23.69 -6.54
CA GLY A 74 -2.90 -24.15 -6.61
C GLY A 74 -1.99 -23.26 -7.47
N ASP A 75 -2.47 -22.12 -7.97
CA ASP A 75 -1.66 -21.17 -8.71
C ASP A 75 -0.94 -20.19 -7.75
N HIS A 76 0.35 -20.42 -7.55
CA HIS A 76 1.24 -19.60 -6.72
C HIS A 76 2.20 -18.74 -7.55
N SER A 77 2.08 -18.74 -8.88
CA SER A 77 3.03 -18.12 -9.82
C SER A 77 3.22 -16.62 -9.64
N LYS A 78 2.24 -15.92 -9.10
CA LYS A 78 2.31 -14.46 -8.84
C LYS A 78 2.95 -14.07 -7.52
N GLY A 79 3.23 -15.04 -6.64
CA GLY A 79 3.92 -14.80 -5.38
C GLY A 79 5.38 -14.39 -5.57
N ASP A 80 5.97 -13.68 -4.59
CA ASP A 80 7.42 -13.46 -4.52
C ASP A 80 8.11 -14.83 -4.41
N ASP A 81 8.96 -15.15 -5.37
CA ASP A 81 9.68 -16.43 -5.41
C ASP A 81 10.88 -16.49 -4.46
N GLY A 82 11.30 -15.33 -3.94
CA GLY A 82 12.43 -15.25 -3.02
C GLY A 82 13.78 -15.55 -3.66
N CYS A 83 13.95 -15.45 -4.98
CA CYS A 83 15.22 -15.70 -5.67
C CYS A 83 16.39 -14.94 -5.05
N ARG A 84 16.15 -13.73 -4.51
CA ARG A 84 17.17 -12.92 -3.84
C ARG A 84 17.74 -13.54 -2.55
N PHE A 85 17.08 -14.55 -2.00
CA PHE A 85 17.50 -15.26 -0.78
C PHE A 85 18.23 -16.57 -1.06
N ILE A 86 18.39 -16.96 -2.33
CA ILE A 86 19.12 -18.16 -2.70
C ILE A 86 20.57 -18.03 -2.26
N ASN A 87 21.01 -18.96 -1.43
CA ASN A 87 22.39 -19.07 -0.98
C ASN A 87 22.87 -20.52 -1.14
N PRO A 88 23.72 -20.80 -2.16
CA PRO A 88 24.24 -22.15 -2.40
C PRO A 88 25.06 -22.75 -1.25
N ASN A 89 25.59 -21.90 -0.36
CA ASN A 89 26.37 -22.34 0.80
C ASN A 89 25.51 -22.57 2.05
N HIS A 90 24.19 -22.43 1.95
CA HIS A 90 23.31 -22.68 3.10
C HIS A 90 23.17 -24.19 3.37
N GLN A 91 23.13 -24.59 4.64
CA GLN A 91 23.18 -26.00 5.06
C GLN A 91 22.08 -26.89 4.46
N TYR A 92 20.90 -26.32 4.12
CA TYR A 92 19.75 -27.09 3.60
C TYR A 92 18.88 -26.30 2.64
N ALA A 93 18.86 -24.97 2.70
CA ALA A 93 17.86 -24.17 1.98
C ALA A 93 18.01 -24.29 0.46
N TYR A 94 19.23 -24.49 -0.04
CA TYR A 94 19.51 -24.69 -1.45
C TYR A 94 19.10 -26.10 -1.89
N ASP A 95 19.47 -27.13 -1.14
CA ASP A 95 19.20 -28.54 -1.47
C ASP A 95 17.71 -28.89 -1.37
N MET A 96 16.95 -28.14 -0.58
CA MET A 96 15.52 -28.34 -0.39
C MET A 96 14.63 -27.39 -1.21
N ASP A 97 15.21 -26.60 -2.12
CA ASP A 97 14.50 -25.62 -2.95
C ASP A 97 13.58 -24.72 -2.13
N ILE A 98 14.07 -24.20 -0.99
CA ILE A 98 13.31 -23.33 -0.10
C ILE A 98 12.98 -22.01 -0.78
N PHE A 99 13.87 -21.48 -1.63
CA PHE A 99 13.74 -20.23 -2.36
C PHE A 99 13.86 -20.46 -3.86
N GLY A 100 13.23 -19.60 -4.64
CA GLY A 100 13.21 -19.67 -6.10
C GLY A 100 11.83 -19.98 -6.64
N GLU A 101 11.75 -20.16 -7.95
CA GLU A 101 10.51 -20.49 -8.63
C GLU A 101 9.98 -21.87 -8.18
N HIS A 102 8.69 -21.97 -7.96
CA HIS A 102 7.97 -23.15 -7.43
C HIS A 102 8.40 -23.61 -6.03
N SER A 103 9.19 -22.81 -5.31
CA SER A 103 9.70 -23.10 -3.98
C SER A 103 8.65 -23.08 -2.87
N LEU A 104 9.06 -23.57 -1.68
CA LEU A 104 8.25 -23.44 -0.48
C LEU A 104 7.96 -21.95 -0.15
N PHE A 105 8.97 -21.08 -0.28
CA PHE A 105 8.82 -19.66 -0.04
C PHE A 105 7.73 -19.06 -0.93
N GLN A 106 7.76 -19.30 -2.24
CA GLN A 106 6.77 -18.80 -3.18
C GLN A 106 5.34 -19.24 -2.82
N ARG A 107 5.20 -20.49 -2.36
CA ARG A 107 3.89 -21.04 -1.97
C ARG A 107 3.30 -20.39 -0.73
N ILE A 108 4.11 -19.94 0.23
CA ILE A 108 3.61 -19.39 1.50
C ILE A 108 3.77 -17.89 1.64
N CYS A 109 4.57 -17.23 0.76
CA CYS A 109 4.82 -15.80 0.81
C CYS A 109 3.58 -15.02 0.35
N ARG A 110 2.93 -14.39 1.33
CA ARG A 110 1.77 -13.50 1.11
C ARG A 110 2.02 -12.14 1.74
N THR A 111 3.28 -11.74 1.77
CA THR A 111 3.68 -10.49 2.40
C THR A 111 3.47 -9.30 1.46
N VAL A 112 2.99 -8.20 1.99
CA VAL A 112 2.79 -6.92 1.26
C VAL A 112 3.95 -5.93 1.48
N THR A 113 4.93 -6.30 2.32
CA THR A 113 6.09 -5.46 2.65
C THR A 113 7.39 -6.18 2.40
N SER A 114 8.46 -5.45 2.04
CA SER A 114 9.79 -6.02 1.86
C SER A 114 10.31 -6.65 3.17
N GLY A 115 10.16 -5.97 4.31
CA GLY A 115 10.59 -6.51 5.60
C GLY A 115 9.80 -7.75 6.04
N GLY A 116 8.55 -7.89 5.61
CA GLY A 116 7.77 -9.12 5.80
C GLY A 116 8.36 -10.30 5.02
N SER A 117 8.72 -10.09 3.75
CA SER A 117 9.42 -11.08 2.93
C SER A 117 10.76 -11.47 3.54
N ASP A 118 11.55 -10.48 3.96
CA ASP A 118 12.88 -10.72 4.57
C ASP A 118 12.75 -11.51 5.88
N ARG A 119 11.75 -11.18 6.69
CA ARG A 119 11.49 -11.91 7.93
C ARG A 119 11.03 -13.35 7.69
N LEU A 120 10.19 -13.58 6.67
CA LEU A 120 9.78 -14.93 6.29
C LEU A 120 10.98 -15.74 5.82
N ALA A 121 11.82 -15.16 4.95
CA ALA A 121 13.04 -15.80 4.47
C ALA A 121 13.98 -16.15 5.63
N GLN A 122 14.19 -15.24 6.57
CA GLN A 122 14.98 -15.48 7.77
C GLN A 122 14.43 -16.67 8.58
N ILE A 123 13.12 -16.70 8.81
CA ILE A 123 12.50 -17.80 9.56
C ILE A 123 12.72 -19.14 8.88
N LEU A 124 12.58 -19.21 7.56
CA LEU A 124 12.78 -20.42 6.80
C LEU A 124 14.24 -20.87 6.78
N SER A 125 15.17 -19.92 6.77
CA SER A 125 16.62 -20.20 6.82
C SER A 125 17.09 -20.61 8.22
N GLU A 126 16.45 -20.16 9.28
CA GLU A 126 16.79 -20.52 10.66
C GLU A 126 16.14 -21.84 11.10
N CYS A 127 15.11 -22.28 10.43
CA CYS A 127 14.33 -23.47 10.79
C CYS A 127 15.19 -24.73 10.56
N GLY A 128 15.51 -25.44 11.59
CA GLY A 128 16.35 -26.66 11.49
C GLY A 128 17.83 -26.44 11.76
N LEU A 129 18.29 -25.20 11.93
CA LEU A 129 19.65 -24.94 12.40
C LEU A 129 19.77 -25.19 13.91
N PRO A 130 20.92 -25.72 14.38
CA PRO A 130 21.20 -25.77 15.83
C PRO A 130 21.23 -24.37 16.43
N LEU A 131 20.86 -24.22 17.71
CA LEU A 131 20.88 -22.93 18.43
C LEU A 131 22.26 -22.25 18.38
N SER A 132 23.35 -23.05 18.39
CA SER A 132 24.72 -22.55 18.27
C SER A 132 25.02 -21.91 16.91
N LYS A 133 24.19 -22.16 15.90
CA LYS A 133 24.30 -21.63 14.53
C LYS A 133 23.15 -20.69 14.17
N GLY A 134 22.48 -20.12 15.16
CA GLY A 134 21.38 -19.17 14.95
C GLY A 134 20.00 -19.80 14.80
N GLY A 135 19.83 -21.08 15.13
CA GLY A 135 18.53 -21.77 15.04
C GLY A 135 17.47 -21.18 15.98
N ALA A 136 16.22 -21.38 15.64
CA ALA A 136 15.08 -20.83 16.36
C ALA A 136 14.87 -21.50 17.73
N LYS A 137 14.62 -20.71 18.77
CA LYS A 137 14.28 -21.22 20.10
C LYS A 137 12.85 -21.76 20.09
N VAL A 138 12.62 -22.86 20.81
CA VAL A 138 11.27 -23.48 20.94
C VAL A 138 10.22 -22.47 21.45
N ALA A 139 10.60 -21.59 22.37
CA ALA A 139 9.72 -20.54 22.88
C ALA A 139 9.26 -19.58 21.76
N ASP A 140 10.14 -19.22 20.84
CA ASP A 140 9.83 -18.32 19.72
C ASP A 140 8.95 -19.04 18.67
N ILE A 141 9.17 -20.32 18.46
CA ILE A 141 8.31 -21.15 17.60
C ILE A 141 6.90 -21.22 18.18
N ASN A 142 6.76 -21.50 19.48
CA ASN A 142 5.46 -21.60 20.13
C ASN A 142 4.72 -20.26 20.15
N ARG A 143 5.44 -19.15 20.36
CA ARG A 143 4.85 -17.80 20.29
C ARG A 143 4.33 -17.48 18.90
N ARG A 144 5.07 -17.83 17.84
CA ARG A 144 4.63 -17.68 16.44
C ARG A 144 3.41 -18.55 16.14
N ARG A 145 3.39 -19.78 16.59
CA ARG A 145 2.24 -20.68 16.41
C ARG A 145 0.98 -20.13 17.07
N ALA A 146 1.08 -19.60 18.27
CA ALA A 146 -0.03 -18.97 18.97
C ALA A 146 -0.56 -17.74 18.20
N ALA A 147 0.33 -16.86 17.72
CA ALA A 147 -0.04 -15.69 16.93
C ALA A 147 -0.70 -16.08 15.59
N ILE A 148 -0.21 -17.12 14.92
CA ILE A 148 -0.82 -17.63 13.68
C ILE A 148 -2.23 -18.16 13.97
N ALA A 149 -2.41 -18.92 15.05
CA ALA A 149 -3.71 -19.46 15.43
C ALA A 149 -4.72 -18.34 15.75
N GLU A 150 -4.30 -17.27 16.42
CA GLU A 150 -5.12 -16.10 16.71
C GLU A 150 -5.54 -15.40 15.40
N LEU A 151 -4.57 -15.07 14.55
CA LEU A 151 -4.82 -14.38 13.29
C LEU A 151 -5.60 -15.24 12.28
N ALA A 152 -5.55 -16.57 12.38
CA ALA A 152 -6.28 -17.48 11.49
C ALA A 152 -7.79 -17.24 11.55
N GLY A 153 -8.34 -16.92 12.72
CA GLY A 153 -9.75 -16.61 12.91
C GLY A 153 -10.16 -15.20 12.48
N MET A 154 -9.22 -14.31 12.21
CA MET A 154 -9.45 -12.87 11.94
C MET A 154 -9.43 -12.58 10.44
N GLU A 155 -10.31 -13.25 9.67
CA GLU A 155 -10.33 -13.12 8.19
C GLU A 155 -10.55 -11.67 7.73
N PRO A 156 -11.52 -10.88 8.23
CA PRO A 156 -11.71 -9.51 7.79
C PRO A 156 -10.46 -8.65 7.99
N TRP A 157 -9.85 -8.74 9.17
CA TRP A 157 -8.64 -8.00 9.49
C TRP A 157 -7.47 -8.36 8.55
N ARG A 158 -7.29 -9.66 8.25
CA ARG A 158 -6.25 -10.10 7.31
C ARG A 158 -6.48 -9.58 5.91
N THR A 159 -7.73 -9.56 5.46
CA THR A 159 -8.10 -9.05 4.14
C THR A 159 -7.85 -7.55 4.05
N ASP A 160 -8.27 -6.78 5.05
CA ASP A 160 -8.01 -5.33 5.15
C ASP A 160 -6.51 -5.04 5.15
N PHE A 161 -5.74 -5.79 5.94
CA PHE A 161 -4.28 -5.64 6.00
C PHE A 161 -3.61 -5.91 4.64
N LEU A 162 -4.00 -6.98 3.94
CA LEU A 162 -3.49 -7.30 2.62
C LEU A 162 -3.92 -6.26 1.57
N ALA A 163 -5.16 -5.77 1.64
CA ALA A 163 -5.69 -4.75 0.74
C ALA A 163 -4.91 -3.43 0.85
N THR A 164 -4.49 -3.04 2.07
CA THR A 164 -3.68 -1.82 2.31
C THR A 164 -2.38 -1.81 1.49
N GLY A 165 -1.76 -2.97 1.29
CA GLY A 165 -0.53 -3.12 0.50
C GLY A 165 -0.74 -3.69 -0.91
N TYR A 166 -1.98 -3.90 -1.34
CA TYR A 166 -2.28 -4.54 -2.62
C TYR A 166 -1.76 -3.71 -3.81
N GLY A 167 -1.03 -4.37 -4.70
CA GLY A 167 -0.42 -3.72 -5.86
C GLY A 167 0.75 -2.78 -5.56
N LYS A 168 1.08 -2.55 -4.28
CA LYS A 168 2.16 -1.66 -3.83
C LYS A 168 3.08 -2.45 -2.90
N LYS A 169 4.26 -2.84 -3.37
CA LYS A 169 5.26 -3.44 -2.46
C LYS A 169 5.83 -2.33 -1.57
N VAL A 170 5.42 -2.30 -0.31
CA VAL A 170 5.88 -1.30 0.66
C VAL A 170 7.33 -1.60 1.04
N ASP A 171 8.25 -0.69 0.68
CA ASP A 171 9.66 -0.78 1.05
C ASP A 171 9.88 -0.29 2.48
N THR A 172 10.01 -1.23 3.41
CA THR A 172 10.21 -0.94 4.83
C THR A 172 11.58 -0.33 5.13
N GLU A 173 12.61 -0.61 4.33
CA GLU A 173 13.93 -0.01 4.49
C GLU A 173 13.92 1.46 4.07
N ALA A 174 13.21 1.80 2.99
CA ALA A 174 13.02 3.20 2.59
C ALA A 174 12.26 3.98 3.67
N ILE A 175 11.22 3.40 4.26
CA ILE A 175 10.47 4.01 5.36
C ILE A 175 11.37 4.22 6.59
N ARG A 176 12.15 3.22 6.97
CA ARG A 176 13.08 3.32 8.11
C ARG A 176 14.08 4.43 7.89
N ARG A 177 14.71 4.50 6.71
CA ARG A 177 15.66 5.57 6.35
C ARG A 177 15.00 6.95 6.43
N ALA A 178 13.81 7.11 5.87
CA ALA A 178 13.08 8.38 5.93
C ALA A 178 12.76 8.81 7.37
N ILE A 179 12.40 7.87 8.26
CA ILE A 179 12.15 8.14 9.67
C ILE A 179 13.46 8.55 10.39
N GLU A 180 14.58 7.88 10.12
CA GLU A 180 15.87 8.20 10.70
C GLU A 180 16.39 9.56 10.22
N GLU A 181 16.25 9.87 8.94
CA GLU A 181 16.58 11.18 8.37
C GLU A 181 15.72 12.28 8.99
N THR A 182 14.43 12.09 9.14
CA THR A 182 13.50 13.04 9.76
C THR A 182 13.82 13.25 11.24
N ARG A 183 14.20 12.19 11.96
CA ARG A 183 14.58 12.26 13.37
C ARG A 183 15.88 13.01 13.58
N ASN A 184 16.82 12.87 12.63
CA ASN A 184 18.13 13.53 12.68
C ASN A 184 18.11 14.93 12.04
N ALA A 185 17.05 15.30 11.32
CA ALA A 185 16.83 16.65 10.86
C ALA A 185 16.52 17.54 12.08
N ASP A 186 17.40 18.51 12.36
CA ASP A 186 17.14 19.57 13.33
C ASP A 186 15.90 20.34 12.86
N ILE A 187 14.73 20.02 13.41
CA ILE A 187 13.52 20.80 13.19
C ILE A 187 13.73 22.12 13.95
N PRO A 188 13.89 23.27 13.28
CA PRO A 188 14.01 24.53 13.99
C PRO A 188 12.74 24.72 14.83
N GLN A 189 12.91 24.81 16.16
CA GLN A 189 11.83 24.94 17.15
C GLN A 189 10.98 26.22 17.01
N GLY A 190 11.03 26.91 15.87
CA GLY A 190 10.36 28.17 15.60
C GLY A 190 9.10 28.11 14.74
N ALA A 191 8.69 26.94 14.24
CA ALA A 191 7.55 26.87 13.30
C ALA A 191 6.19 26.49 13.94
N ALA A 192 6.13 26.31 15.26
CA ALA A 192 4.92 25.87 15.95
C ALA A 192 4.16 26.98 16.69
N SER A 193 4.45 28.26 16.43
CA SER A 193 3.66 29.37 17.01
C SER A 193 3.46 30.50 16.00
N ARG A 194 2.43 30.36 15.18
CA ARG A 194 1.59 31.48 14.67
C ARG A 194 0.30 30.94 14.12
#